data_a9b9092b3367cacb1bf950c126775fb5
#
_entry.id   a9b9092b3367cacb1bf950c126775fb5
#
_cell.length_a   1.000
_cell.length_b   1.000
_cell.length_c   1.000
_cell.angle_alpha   90.00
_cell.angle_beta   90.00
_cell.angle_gamma   90.00
#
_symmetry.space_group_name_H-M   'P 1'
#
loop_
_entity.id
_entity.type
_entity.pdbx_description
1 polymer ?
#
loop_
_entity_poly.entity_id
_entity_poly.type
_entity_poly.pdbx_seq_one_letter_code
_entity_poly.pdbx_strand_id
1 'polypeptide(L)'
;MRPVEVYKQIIDDLVQRSPSLGARLVAEHGIYSKAPALQPLNALVEKLTPEGRSLLIRMLTHERSSAIHDVLAAITWWIDSREVGLTYRGEPMPVQLSGMGLHGDYVGRQDNWEWPEDENKA
;
A
#
# COMPACT_ATOMS: atom_id res chain seq x y z
N MET A 1 22.20 6.80 2.24
CA MET A 1 20.83 7.20 2.58
C MET A 1 20.63 7.08 4.08
N ARG A 2 19.98 8.06 4.70
CA ARG A 2 19.69 8.01 6.13
C ARG A 2 18.48 7.08 6.39
N PRO A 3 18.40 6.47 7.57
CA PRO A 3 17.26 5.58 7.89
C PRO A 3 15.87 6.22 7.67
N VAL A 4 15.70 7.50 8.01
CA VAL A 4 14.42 8.19 7.81
C VAL A 4 14.06 8.32 6.33
N GLU A 5 15.04 8.52 5.46
CA GLU A 5 14.82 8.59 4.02
C GLU A 5 14.38 7.24 3.45
N VAL A 6 14.98 6.16 3.96
CA VAL A 6 14.60 4.79 3.57
C VAL A 6 13.16 4.52 4.00
N TYR A 7 12.79 4.89 5.22
CA TYR A 7 11.41 4.73 5.68
C TYR A 7 10.40 5.46 4.77
N LYS A 8 10.68 6.72 4.44
CA LYS A 8 9.82 7.51 3.54
C LYS A 8 9.67 6.83 2.19
N GLN A 9 10.76 6.30 1.64
CA GLN A 9 10.72 5.59 0.36
C GLN A 9 9.91 4.29 0.44
N ILE A 10 10.01 3.56 1.54
CA ILE A 10 9.20 2.34 1.74
C ILE A 10 7.71 2.68 1.71
N ILE A 11 7.30 3.69 2.46
CA ILE A 11 5.88 4.09 2.48
C ILE A 11 5.43 4.58 1.10
N ASP A 12 6.20 5.41 0.42
CA ASP A 12 5.85 5.90 -0.91
C ASP A 12 5.83 4.77 -1.96
N ASP A 13 6.72 3.77 -1.84
CA ASP A 13 6.69 2.58 -2.69
C ASP A 13 5.39 1.78 -2.47
N LEU A 14 4.95 1.63 -1.22
CA LEU A 14 3.69 0.96 -0.91
C LEU A 14 2.48 1.70 -1.50
N VAL A 15 2.49 3.04 -1.47
CA VAL A 15 1.44 3.84 -2.11
C VAL A 15 1.39 3.54 -3.62
N GLN A 16 2.54 3.46 -4.28
CA GLN A 16 2.62 3.16 -5.70
C GLN A 16 2.16 1.74 -6.04
N ARG A 17 2.25 0.81 -5.10
CA ARG A 17 1.80 -0.58 -5.26
C ARG A 17 0.32 -0.78 -4.94
N SER A 18 -0.39 0.27 -4.55
CA SER A 18 -1.83 0.17 -4.23
C SER A 18 -2.67 -0.38 -5.39
N PRO A 19 -2.47 0.04 -6.66
CA PRO A 19 -3.13 -0.64 -7.77
C PRO A 19 -2.58 -2.05 -7.93
N SER A 20 -3.44 -3.07 -7.74
CA SER A 20 -3.04 -4.47 -7.85
C SER A 20 -2.84 -4.90 -9.31
N LEU A 21 -2.11 -6.02 -9.50
CA LEU A 21 -1.99 -6.63 -10.82
C LEU A 21 -3.37 -6.99 -11.39
N GLY A 22 -4.27 -7.55 -10.54
CA GLY A 22 -5.62 -7.89 -10.96
C GLY A 22 -6.40 -6.68 -11.48
N ALA A 23 -6.33 -5.54 -10.77
CA ALA A 23 -6.98 -4.31 -11.23
C ALA A 23 -6.44 -3.86 -12.59
N ARG A 24 -5.12 -3.90 -12.78
CA ARG A 24 -4.49 -3.53 -14.05
C ARG A 24 -4.85 -4.47 -15.18
N LEU A 25 -4.89 -5.78 -14.93
CA LEU A 25 -5.27 -6.76 -15.95
C LEU A 25 -6.73 -6.60 -16.37
N VAL A 26 -7.64 -6.31 -15.42
CA VAL A 26 -9.04 -6.02 -15.76
C VAL A 26 -9.13 -4.77 -16.63
N ALA A 27 -8.39 -3.71 -16.28
CA ALA A 27 -8.42 -2.46 -17.02
C ALA A 27 -7.84 -2.60 -18.44
N GLU A 28 -6.71 -3.31 -18.58
CA GLU A 28 -5.96 -3.38 -19.83
C GLU A 28 -6.39 -4.54 -20.74
N HIS A 29 -6.80 -5.67 -20.17
CA HIS A 29 -7.04 -6.91 -20.91
C HIS A 29 -8.41 -7.55 -20.66
N GLY A 30 -9.21 -7.01 -19.74
CA GLY A 30 -10.52 -7.58 -19.43
C GLY A 30 -10.45 -8.95 -18.74
N ILE A 31 -9.34 -9.27 -18.10
CA ILE A 31 -9.16 -10.50 -17.32
C ILE A 31 -8.64 -10.16 -15.92
N TYR A 32 -8.93 -11.03 -14.96
CA TYR A 32 -8.42 -10.86 -13.59
C TYR A 32 -7.02 -11.45 -13.40
N SER A 33 -6.76 -12.60 -14.02
CA SER A 33 -5.51 -13.34 -13.84
C SER A 33 -5.20 -14.22 -15.02
N LYS A 34 -3.90 -14.46 -15.25
CA LYS A 34 -3.42 -15.45 -16.23
C LYS A 34 -3.23 -16.83 -15.61
N ALA A 35 -3.36 -16.96 -14.29
CA ALA A 35 -3.16 -18.23 -13.59
C ALA A 35 -4.27 -19.23 -13.95
N PRO A 36 -3.92 -20.50 -14.31
CA PRO A 36 -4.94 -21.49 -14.68
C PRO A 36 -5.99 -21.74 -13.60
N ALA A 37 -5.60 -21.75 -12.33
CA ALA A 37 -6.52 -21.95 -11.20
C ALA A 37 -7.55 -20.84 -11.04
N LEU A 38 -7.31 -19.65 -11.62
CA LEU A 38 -8.16 -18.48 -11.46
C LEU A 38 -8.99 -18.17 -12.72
N GLN A 39 -8.98 -19.07 -13.73
CA GLN A 39 -9.75 -18.86 -14.95
C GLN A 39 -11.27 -18.69 -14.72
N PRO A 40 -11.91 -19.37 -13.74
CA PRO A 40 -13.32 -19.10 -13.45
C PRO A 40 -13.62 -17.65 -13.11
N LEU A 41 -12.66 -16.92 -12.53
CA LEU A 41 -12.82 -15.50 -12.21
C LEU A 41 -12.81 -14.63 -13.47
N ASN A 42 -12.06 -15.04 -14.50
CA ASN A 42 -12.05 -14.34 -15.79
C ASN A 42 -13.41 -14.45 -16.48
N ALA A 43 -14.10 -15.59 -16.35
CA ALA A 43 -15.46 -15.76 -16.87
C ALA A 43 -16.44 -14.77 -16.22
N LEU A 44 -16.28 -14.49 -14.93
CA LEU A 44 -17.07 -13.48 -14.24
C LEU A 44 -16.81 -12.08 -14.82
N VAL A 45 -15.54 -11.73 -15.02
CA VAL A 45 -15.16 -10.42 -15.58
C VAL A 45 -15.74 -10.22 -16.99
N GLU A 46 -15.72 -11.25 -17.82
CA GLU A 46 -16.28 -11.20 -19.18
C GLU A 46 -17.77 -10.84 -19.20
N LYS A 47 -18.53 -11.23 -18.17
CA LYS A 47 -19.97 -10.98 -18.08
C LYS A 47 -20.28 -9.55 -17.64
N LEU A 48 -19.30 -8.79 -17.17
CA LEU A 48 -19.52 -7.44 -16.69
C LEU A 48 -19.66 -6.46 -17.86
N THR A 49 -20.55 -5.46 -17.65
CA THR A 49 -20.62 -4.29 -18.52
C THR A 49 -19.35 -3.45 -18.35
N PRO A 50 -19.03 -2.52 -19.27
CA PRO A 50 -17.94 -1.58 -19.08
C PRO A 50 -18.02 -0.82 -17.75
N GLU A 51 -19.20 -0.42 -17.33
CA GLU A 51 -19.43 0.22 -16.03
C GLU A 51 -19.14 -0.73 -14.87
N GLY A 52 -19.60 -1.97 -14.96
CA GLY A 52 -19.31 -3.01 -13.97
C GLY A 52 -17.83 -3.30 -13.84
N ARG A 53 -17.09 -3.31 -14.95
CA ARG A 53 -15.62 -3.46 -14.93
C ARG A 53 -14.94 -2.28 -14.23
N SER A 54 -15.39 -1.06 -14.47
CA SER A 54 -14.86 0.13 -13.78
C SER A 54 -15.07 0.04 -12.28
N LEU A 55 -16.24 -0.42 -11.83
CA LEU A 55 -16.51 -0.62 -10.41
C LEU A 55 -15.64 -1.74 -9.82
N LEU A 56 -15.44 -2.84 -10.55
CA LEU A 56 -14.56 -3.92 -10.11
C LEU A 56 -13.12 -3.43 -9.94
N ILE A 57 -12.60 -2.65 -10.87
CA ILE A 57 -11.27 -2.05 -10.77
C ILE A 57 -11.15 -1.21 -9.50
N ARG A 58 -12.16 -0.41 -9.19
CA ARG A 58 -12.19 0.40 -7.97
C ARG A 58 -12.22 -0.47 -6.71
N MET A 59 -13.02 -1.54 -6.70
CA MET A 59 -13.08 -2.48 -5.58
C MET A 59 -11.73 -3.17 -5.35
N LEU A 60 -11.10 -3.66 -6.42
CA LEU A 60 -9.80 -4.33 -6.32
C LEU A 60 -8.71 -3.38 -5.81
N THR A 61 -8.70 -2.14 -6.29
CA THR A 61 -7.77 -1.11 -5.84
C THR A 61 -8.00 -0.77 -4.37
N HIS A 62 -9.26 -0.61 -3.97
CA HIS A 62 -9.61 -0.32 -2.58
C HIS A 62 -9.21 -1.45 -1.64
N GLU A 63 -9.52 -2.70 -2.00
CA GLU A 63 -9.15 -3.87 -1.19
C GLU A 63 -7.64 -4.01 -1.04
N ARG A 64 -6.89 -3.75 -2.10
CA ARG A 64 -5.43 -3.76 -2.04
C ARG A 64 -4.92 -2.71 -1.07
N SER A 65 -5.43 -1.49 -1.17
CA SER A 65 -5.07 -0.38 -0.29
C SER A 65 -5.43 -0.69 1.17
N SER A 66 -6.63 -1.24 1.40
CA SER A 66 -7.06 -1.65 2.74
C SER A 66 -6.18 -2.74 3.33
N ALA A 67 -5.76 -3.71 2.52
CA ALA A 67 -4.86 -4.77 2.97
C ALA A 67 -3.49 -4.22 3.40
N ILE A 68 -2.92 -3.30 2.62
CA ILE A 68 -1.66 -2.64 2.98
C ILE A 68 -1.83 -1.86 4.29
N HIS A 69 -2.91 -1.09 4.40
CA HIS A 69 -3.24 -0.37 5.64
C HIS A 69 -3.30 -1.30 6.84
N ASP A 70 -3.99 -2.43 6.73
CA ASP A 70 -4.18 -3.36 7.84
C ASP A 70 -2.86 -4.00 8.27
N VAL A 71 -2.00 -4.35 7.32
CA VAL A 71 -0.65 -4.88 7.63
C VAL A 71 0.17 -3.83 8.36
N LEU A 72 0.16 -2.59 7.89
CA LEU A 72 0.90 -1.51 8.55
C LEU A 72 0.35 -1.20 9.94
N ALA A 73 -0.96 -1.27 10.12
CA ALA A 73 -1.58 -1.12 11.45
C ALA A 73 -1.12 -2.22 12.41
N ALA A 74 -1.04 -3.46 11.93
CA ALA A 74 -0.53 -4.58 12.73
C ALA A 74 0.94 -4.37 13.13
N ILE A 75 1.79 -3.95 12.18
CA ILE A 75 3.19 -3.65 12.46
C ILE A 75 3.31 -2.52 13.49
N THR A 76 2.49 -1.48 13.36
CA THR A 76 2.45 -0.37 14.32
C THR A 76 2.14 -0.86 15.72
N TRP A 77 1.18 -1.78 15.86
CA TRP A 77 0.86 -2.36 17.17
C TRP A 77 2.06 -3.07 17.80
N TRP A 78 2.79 -3.86 17.00
CA TRP A 78 3.99 -4.55 17.49
C TRP A 78 5.09 -3.57 17.90
N ILE A 79 5.27 -2.48 17.16
CA ILE A 79 6.24 -1.45 17.49
C ILE A 79 5.88 -0.76 18.81
N ASP A 80 4.62 -0.33 18.95
CA ASP A 80 4.18 0.44 20.10
C ASP A 80 3.96 -0.39 21.36
N SER A 81 3.55 -1.65 21.21
CA SER A 81 3.13 -2.50 22.32
C SER A 81 4.15 -3.57 22.71
N ARG A 82 5.07 -3.93 21.83
CA ARG A 82 6.02 -5.03 22.02
C ARG A 82 7.47 -4.65 21.75
N GLU A 83 7.76 -3.36 21.66
CA GLU A 83 9.11 -2.83 21.51
C GLU A 83 9.86 -3.35 20.27
N VAL A 84 9.11 -3.72 19.22
CA VAL A 84 9.69 -4.06 17.93
C VAL A 84 10.15 -2.78 17.26
N GLY A 85 11.26 -2.83 16.54
CA GLY A 85 11.76 -1.70 15.78
C GLY A 85 12.20 -2.12 14.39
N LEU A 86 12.22 -1.16 13.47
CA LEU A 86 12.78 -1.33 12.14
C LEU A 86 14.15 -0.70 12.09
N THR A 87 15.08 -1.33 11.40
CA THR A 87 16.45 -0.83 11.25
C THR A 87 16.85 -0.80 9.78
N TYR A 88 17.76 0.11 9.45
CA TYR A 88 18.46 0.15 8.18
C TYR A 88 19.95 0.15 8.45
N ARG A 89 20.64 -0.89 7.95
CA ARG A 89 22.10 -1.08 8.18
C ARG A 89 22.47 -1.01 9.67
N GLY A 90 21.62 -1.59 10.52
CA GLY A 90 21.84 -1.63 11.97
C GLY A 90 21.41 -0.38 12.73
N GLU A 91 20.98 0.67 12.05
CA GLU A 91 20.51 1.91 12.68
C GLU A 91 18.98 1.94 12.78
N PRO A 92 18.42 2.39 13.91
CA PRO A 92 16.96 2.52 14.03
C PRO A 92 16.36 3.44 12.97
N MET A 93 15.25 3.01 12.41
CA MET A 93 14.46 3.81 11.48
C MET A 93 13.43 4.64 12.23
N PRO A 94 13.43 5.98 12.10
CA PRO A 94 12.27 6.77 12.53
C PRO A 94 11.04 6.37 11.71
N VAL A 95 9.95 6.08 12.40
CA VAL A 95 8.67 5.68 11.78
C VAL A 95 7.54 6.51 12.36
N GLN A 96 6.33 6.35 11.84
CA GLN A 96 5.15 7.04 12.34
C GLN A 96 5.30 8.57 12.34
N LEU A 97 5.81 9.11 11.22
CA LEU A 97 6.14 10.55 11.14
C LEU A 97 4.90 11.44 11.21
N SER A 98 3.71 10.92 10.90
CA SER A 98 2.43 11.62 11.10
C SER A 98 1.96 11.60 12.55
N GLY A 99 2.55 10.74 13.39
CA GLY A 99 2.05 10.47 14.73
C GLY A 99 0.83 9.55 14.77
N MET A 100 0.40 9.01 13.64
CA MET A 100 -0.80 8.18 13.52
C MET A 100 -0.48 6.75 13.05
N GLY A 101 0.71 6.26 13.36
CA GLY A 101 1.17 4.93 12.95
C GLY A 101 1.70 4.89 11.53
N LEU A 102 2.26 3.72 11.16
CA LEU A 102 2.73 3.50 9.79
C LEU A 102 1.57 3.55 8.80
N HIS A 103 0.41 3.03 9.20
CA HIS A 103 -0.81 3.09 8.39
C HIS A 103 -1.32 4.52 8.22
N GLY A 104 -1.16 5.39 9.22
CA GLY A 104 -1.47 6.81 9.10
C GLY A 104 -0.54 7.51 8.10
N ASP A 105 0.75 7.21 8.12
CA ASP A 105 1.70 7.72 7.14
C ASP A 105 1.32 7.28 5.72
N TYR A 106 0.94 6.01 5.55
CA TYR A 106 0.51 5.46 4.26
C TYR A 106 -0.75 6.17 3.72
N VAL A 107 -1.78 6.32 4.56
CA VAL A 107 -3.01 7.02 4.16
C VAL A 107 -2.73 8.48 3.83
N GLY A 108 -1.91 9.14 4.66
CA GLY A 108 -1.53 10.52 4.41
C GLY A 108 -0.82 10.69 3.06
N ARG A 109 0.10 9.80 2.75
CA ARG A 109 0.84 9.85 1.48
C ARG A 109 -0.05 9.53 0.28
N GLN A 110 -1.09 8.71 0.43
CA GLN A 110 -2.09 8.52 -0.63
C GLN A 110 -2.84 9.81 -0.94
N ASP A 111 -3.05 10.66 0.07
CA ASP A 111 -3.73 11.94 -0.05
C ASP A 111 -2.77 13.11 -0.27
N ASN A 112 -1.54 12.84 -0.70
CA ASN A 112 -0.50 13.83 -0.98
C ASN A 112 -0.07 14.63 0.24
N TRP A 113 -0.22 14.10 1.45
CA TRP A 113 0.36 14.70 2.64
C TRP A 113 1.87 14.81 2.50
N GLU A 114 2.42 15.99 2.78
CA GLU A 114 3.86 16.21 2.70
C GLU A 114 4.56 15.65 3.94
N TRP A 115 5.68 14.95 3.71
CA TRP A 115 6.51 14.50 4.81
C TRP A 115 6.95 15.71 5.65
N PRO A 116 6.95 15.59 7.00
CA PRO A 116 7.45 16.67 7.84
C PRO A 116 8.92 16.93 7.56
N GLU A 117 9.33 18.20 7.71
CA GLU A 117 10.73 18.56 7.58
C GLU A 117 11.55 17.84 8.65
N ASP A 118 12.77 17.44 8.26
CA ASP A 118 13.71 16.82 9.17
C ASP A 118 14.34 17.90 10.05
N GLU A 119 14.05 17.86 11.35
CA GLU A 119 14.58 18.81 12.32
C GLU A 119 16.11 18.79 12.41
N ASN A 120 16.75 17.74 11.92
CA ASN A 120 18.21 17.59 11.90
C ASN A 120 18.85 18.12 10.61
N LYS A 121 18.10 18.85 9.79
CA LYS A 121 18.58 19.49 8.57
C LYS A 121 19.17 20.87 8.85
N ALA A 122 19.81 21.02 9.94
CA ALA A 122 20.48 22.29 10.22
C ALA A 122 21.87 22.31 9.57
#